data_e6b7a09e167522b20b2f603c2628c4ec
#
_entry.id   e6b7a09e167522b20b2f603c2628c4ec
#
_cell.length_a   1.000
_cell.length_b   1.000
_cell.length_c   1.000
_cell.angle_alpha   90.00
_cell.angle_beta   90.00
_cell.angle_gamma   90.00
#
_symmetry.space_group_name_H-M   'P 1'
#
loop_
_entity.id
_entity.type
_entity.pdbx_description
1 polymer ?
#
loop_
_entity_poly.entity_id
_entity_poly.type
_entity_poly.pdbx_seq_one_letter_code
_entity_poly.pdbx_strand_id
1 'polypeptide(L)'
;MTTTQVHGPTVRVQGLEKSYKKLEVLRGVDFDVARGSIFALLGSNGAGKTTVVKILSTLLKADAGTASVDGFDVATHAAAVRESISLTGQFAAVDEILSGRENLVLVAQLRHVRYPGTIAEDLLDRFSLTDAAARKVSTYSGGMRRRLDIAMSLIGNPQVIFLDEPTAGLDPQARIEVWRAVKELAEHGTTVLLTTQYLDEAEQLADRIAILHDGRIIVNGTLTELQQLLPPAKVEYVEKQPTLEDVFLAIVGDDGLDGDARSDPASARTTKE
;
A
#
# COMPACT_ATOMS: atom_id res chain seq x y z
N MET A 1 22.69 26.33 13.64
CA MET A 1 22.62 24.98 14.28
C MET A 1 21.16 24.62 14.34
N THR A 2 20.68 23.86 13.35
CA THR A 2 19.30 23.43 13.28
C THR A 2 19.15 22.19 14.18
N THR A 3 18.50 22.36 15.30
CA THR A 3 18.20 21.28 16.24
C THR A 3 17.22 20.36 15.52
N THR A 4 17.68 19.23 15.01
CA THR A 4 16.82 18.15 14.53
C THR A 4 16.06 17.65 15.76
N GLN A 5 14.81 18.07 15.91
CA GLN A 5 13.91 17.45 16.89
C GLN A 5 13.75 15.99 16.46
N VAL A 6 14.31 15.09 17.23
CA VAL A 6 14.04 13.65 17.10
C VAL A 6 12.61 13.45 17.56
N HIS A 7 11.66 13.59 16.63
CA HIS A 7 10.28 13.20 16.89
C HIS A 7 10.28 11.68 17.11
N GLY A 8 9.70 11.24 18.22
CA GLY A 8 9.49 9.80 18.49
C GLY A 8 8.66 9.15 17.37
N PRO A 9 8.52 7.83 17.39
CA PRO A 9 7.72 7.10 16.40
C PRO A 9 6.28 7.62 16.37
N THR A 10 5.69 7.65 15.16
CA THR A 10 4.29 8.08 14.99
C THR A 10 3.31 7.04 15.53
N VAL A 11 3.64 5.74 15.41
CA VAL A 11 2.90 4.66 16.06
C VAL A 11 3.86 3.90 16.96
N ARG A 12 3.45 3.66 18.21
CA ARG A 12 4.20 2.84 19.16
C ARG A 12 3.29 1.80 19.78
N VAL A 13 3.73 0.57 19.82
CA VAL A 13 3.01 -0.57 20.40
C VAL A 13 3.96 -1.30 21.34
N GLN A 14 3.51 -1.57 22.58
CA GLN A 14 4.32 -2.21 23.61
C GLN A 14 3.52 -3.25 24.38
N GLY A 15 3.95 -4.52 24.30
CA GLY A 15 3.36 -5.64 25.02
C GLY A 15 1.86 -5.83 24.72
N LEU A 16 1.39 -5.54 23.48
CA LEU A 16 -0.02 -5.53 23.17
C LEU A 16 -0.62 -6.93 23.20
N GLU A 17 -1.66 -7.13 24.00
CA GLU A 17 -2.36 -8.41 24.14
C GLU A 17 -3.85 -8.29 23.83
N LYS A 18 -4.39 -9.35 23.23
CA LYS A 18 -5.83 -9.45 22.97
C LYS A 18 -6.29 -10.90 22.90
N SER A 19 -7.35 -11.20 23.64
CA SER A 19 -8.02 -12.49 23.62
C SER A 19 -9.49 -12.34 23.26
N TYR A 20 -10.03 -13.32 22.55
CA TYR A 20 -11.46 -13.49 22.32
C TYR A 20 -11.92 -14.78 23.01
N LYS A 21 -12.58 -14.64 24.14
CA LYS A 21 -12.93 -15.76 25.02
C LYS A 21 -11.66 -16.54 25.46
N LYS A 22 -11.46 -17.76 24.91
CA LYS A 22 -10.29 -18.62 25.21
C LYS A 22 -9.19 -18.54 24.16
N LEU A 23 -9.40 -17.79 23.06
CA LEU A 23 -8.42 -17.68 21.99
C LEU A 23 -7.58 -16.43 22.21
N GLU A 24 -6.31 -16.60 22.53
CA GLU A 24 -5.31 -15.53 22.56
C GLU A 24 -4.90 -15.20 21.13
N VAL A 25 -5.24 -13.98 20.67
CA VAL A 25 -4.96 -13.52 19.31
C VAL A 25 -3.71 -12.67 19.24
N LEU A 26 -3.45 -11.85 20.26
CA LEU A 26 -2.20 -11.09 20.40
C LEU A 26 -1.56 -11.44 21.74
N ARG A 27 -0.24 -11.68 21.72
CA ARG A 27 0.52 -12.25 22.83
C ARG A 27 1.79 -11.45 23.12
N GLY A 28 1.62 -10.17 23.44
CA GLY A 28 2.73 -9.26 23.69
C GLY A 28 3.39 -8.81 22.39
N VAL A 29 2.66 -8.03 21.59
CA VAL A 29 3.14 -7.45 20.31
C VAL A 29 3.85 -6.14 20.58
N ASP A 30 5.08 -5.99 20.02
CA ASP A 30 5.92 -4.80 20.15
C ASP A 30 6.40 -4.34 18.77
N PHE A 31 6.17 -3.06 18.42
CA PHE A 31 6.77 -2.40 17.27
C PHE A 31 6.60 -0.90 17.31
N ASP A 32 7.46 -0.20 16.57
CA ASP A 32 7.41 1.24 16.34
C ASP A 32 7.32 1.54 14.85
N VAL A 33 6.58 2.60 14.47
CA VAL A 33 6.49 3.10 13.08
C VAL A 33 7.04 4.52 13.02
N ALA A 34 8.01 4.75 12.18
CA ALA A 34 8.60 6.06 11.98
C ALA A 34 7.63 7.01 11.24
N ARG A 35 7.72 8.30 11.49
CA ARG A 35 6.90 9.31 10.80
C ARG A 35 7.23 9.35 9.30
N GLY A 36 6.20 9.40 8.46
CA GLY A 36 6.33 9.48 7.00
C GLY A 36 6.88 8.22 6.35
N SER A 37 6.89 7.08 7.06
CA SER A 37 7.31 5.81 6.52
C SER A 37 6.14 4.87 6.22
N ILE A 38 6.41 3.86 5.41
CA ILE A 38 5.50 2.74 5.15
C ILE A 38 5.96 1.55 6.00
N PHE A 39 5.09 1.11 6.91
CA PHE A 39 5.30 -0.05 7.75
C PHE A 39 4.35 -1.17 7.33
N ALA A 40 4.88 -2.37 7.02
CA ALA A 40 4.08 -3.53 6.69
C ALA A 40 4.00 -4.51 7.87
N LEU A 41 2.79 -4.81 8.30
CA LEU A 41 2.51 -5.92 9.23
C LEU A 41 2.14 -7.15 8.39
N LEU A 42 3.14 -7.99 8.12
CA LEU A 42 3.03 -9.19 7.31
C LEU A 42 2.63 -10.39 8.17
N GLY A 43 1.72 -11.24 7.68
CA GLY A 43 1.35 -12.47 8.36
C GLY A 43 0.23 -13.21 7.67
N SER A 44 0.05 -14.48 7.98
CA SER A 44 -1.04 -15.31 7.48
C SER A 44 -2.42 -14.82 7.96
N ASN A 45 -3.47 -15.33 7.33
CA ASN A 45 -4.83 -15.08 7.81
C ASN A 45 -5.00 -15.65 9.23
N GLY A 46 -5.62 -14.86 10.11
CA GLY A 46 -5.79 -15.23 11.52
C GLY A 46 -4.60 -14.91 12.42
N ALA A 47 -3.46 -14.42 11.91
CA ALA A 47 -2.30 -14.07 12.74
C ALA A 47 -2.55 -12.90 13.72
N GLY A 48 -3.62 -12.12 13.55
CA GLY A 48 -3.95 -10.99 14.42
C GLY A 48 -3.80 -9.61 13.79
N LYS A 49 -3.42 -9.50 12.52
CA LYS A 49 -3.18 -8.23 11.80
C LYS A 49 -4.32 -7.22 11.94
N THR A 50 -5.53 -7.62 11.54
CA THR A 50 -6.74 -6.78 11.66
C THR A 50 -7.06 -6.43 13.11
N THR A 51 -6.72 -7.31 14.08
CA THR A 51 -6.90 -7.02 15.52
C THR A 51 -5.97 -5.89 15.96
N VAL A 52 -4.71 -5.88 15.54
CA VAL A 52 -3.77 -4.77 15.78
C VAL A 52 -4.33 -3.48 15.21
N VAL A 53 -4.73 -3.46 13.93
CA VAL A 53 -5.31 -2.27 13.28
C VAL A 53 -6.55 -1.76 14.02
N LYS A 54 -7.45 -2.65 14.44
CA LYS A 54 -8.66 -2.26 15.20
C LYS A 54 -8.32 -1.63 16.56
N ILE A 55 -7.26 -2.09 17.23
CA ILE A 55 -6.83 -1.48 18.50
C ILE A 55 -6.24 -0.10 18.24
N LEU A 56 -5.31 0.02 17.27
CA LEU A 56 -4.67 1.28 16.92
C LEU A 56 -5.68 2.34 16.43
N SER A 57 -6.72 1.91 15.71
CA SER A 57 -7.80 2.79 15.25
C SER A 57 -8.89 3.02 16.30
N THR A 58 -8.71 2.58 17.55
CA THR A 58 -9.64 2.73 18.68
C THR A 58 -10.98 2.01 18.52
N LEU A 59 -11.11 1.11 17.57
CA LEU A 59 -12.31 0.30 17.34
C LEU A 59 -12.40 -0.89 18.30
N LEU A 60 -11.28 -1.26 18.94
CA LEU A 60 -11.19 -2.37 19.87
C LEU A 60 -10.26 -2.00 21.03
N LYS A 61 -10.60 -2.41 22.25
CA LYS A 61 -9.71 -2.26 23.42
C LYS A 61 -8.75 -3.45 23.51
N ALA A 62 -7.48 -3.17 23.80
CA ALA A 62 -6.51 -4.18 24.21
C ALA A 62 -6.88 -4.73 25.59
N ASP A 63 -6.43 -5.96 25.90
CA ASP A 63 -6.59 -6.57 27.22
C ASP A 63 -5.39 -6.24 28.11
N ALA A 64 -4.18 -6.10 27.50
CA ALA A 64 -2.96 -5.63 28.18
C ALA A 64 -2.03 -4.92 27.19
N GLY A 65 -0.97 -4.30 27.68
CA GLY A 65 -0.02 -3.51 26.92
C GLY A 65 -0.50 -2.09 26.67
N THR A 66 0.29 -1.32 25.89
CA THR A 66 0.00 0.07 25.55
C THR A 66 0.21 0.29 24.06
N ALA A 67 -0.57 1.22 23.50
CA ALA A 67 -0.36 1.69 22.14
C ALA A 67 -0.62 3.20 22.04
N SER A 68 0.17 3.88 21.22
CA SER A 68 -0.03 5.30 20.92
C SER A 68 0.07 5.57 19.43
N VAL A 69 -0.72 6.53 18.95
CA VAL A 69 -0.74 7.01 17.57
C VAL A 69 -0.64 8.53 17.58
N ASP A 70 0.30 9.07 16.83
CA ASP A 70 0.62 10.50 16.77
C ASP A 70 0.81 11.16 18.16
N GLY A 71 1.39 10.39 19.09
CA GLY A 71 1.63 10.81 20.47
C GLY A 71 0.44 10.63 21.42
N PHE A 72 -0.74 10.23 20.93
CA PHE A 72 -1.94 10.01 21.73
C PHE A 72 -2.11 8.53 22.09
N ASP A 73 -2.31 8.23 23.37
CA ASP A 73 -2.61 6.88 23.83
C ASP A 73 -4.02 6.44 23.35
N VAL A 74 -4.10 5.27 22.72
CA VAL A 74 -5.32 4.78 22.05
C VAL A 74 -6.45 4.46 23.04
N ALA A 75 -6.15 4.17 24.30
CA ALA A 75 -7.15 3.81 25.31
C ALA A 75 -7.76 5.05 25.98
N THR A 76 -6.94 6.07 26.24
CA THR A 76 -7.33 7.25 27.02
C THR A 76 -7.64 8.48 26.16
N HIS A 77 -7.06 8.59 24.96
CA HIS A 77 -7.21 9.74 24.06
C HIS A 77 -7.83 9.35 22.69
N ALA A 78 -8.79 8.41 22.72
CA ALA A 78 -9.37 7.85 21.49
C ALA A 78 -9.95 8.90 20.52
N ALA A 79 -10.47 10.03 20.99
CA ALA A 79 -10.98 11.11 20.13
C ALA A 79 -9.84 11.76 19.34
N ALA A 80 -8.74 12.14 20.00
CA ALA A 80 -7.56 12.72 19.34
C ALA A 80 -6.91 11.75 18.34
N VAL A 81 -6.84 10.46 18.70
CA VAL A 81 -6.37 9.42 17.75
C VAL A 81 -7.24 9.40 16.50
N ARG A 82 -8.59 9.39 16.63
CA ARG A 82 -9.49 9.35 15.45
C ARG A 82 -9.43 10.61 14.60
N GLU A 83 -9.05 11.75 15.15
CA GLU A 83 -8.80 12.97 14.38
C GLU A 83 -7.50 12.92 13.59
N SER A 84 -6.48 12.20 14.08
CA SER A 84 -5.16 12.11 13.45
C SER A 84 -5.03 10.94 12.44
N ILE A 85 -6.01 10.04 12.38
CA ILE A 85 -5.93 8.84 11.55
C ILE A 85 -6.98 8.79 10.44
N SER A 86 -6.71 7.94 9.47
CA SER A 86 -7.72 7.34 8.60
C SER A 86 -7.56 5.83 8.54
N LEU A 87 -8.65 5.13 8.33
CA LEU A 87 -8.69 3.67 8.22
C LEU A 87 -9.41 3.27 6.94
N THR A 88 -8.71 2.52 6.11
CA THR A 88 -9.28 1.86 4.94
C THR A 88 -9.31 0.36 5.21
N GLY A 89 -10.51 -0.19 5.36
CA GLY A 89 -10.72 -1.61 5.67
C GLY A 89 -10.49 -2.52 4.46
N GLN A 90 -10.70 -3.82 4.66
CA GLN A 90 -10.58 -4.84 3.61
C GLN A 90 -11.59 -4.61 2.46
N PHE A 91 -12.77 -4.08 2.76
CA PHE A 91 -13.75 -3.69 1.75
C PHE A 91 -13.75 -2.17 1.58
N ALA A 92 -13.78 -1.70 0.35
CA ALA A 92 -13.85 -0.28 0.05
C ALA A 92 -15.15 0.34 0.63
N ALA A 93 -14.99 1.41 1.40
CA ALA A 93 -16.12 2.12 2.03
C ALA A 93 -16.70 3.19 1.08
N VAL A 94 -16.90 2.83 -0.19
CA VAL A 94 -17.45 3.72 -1.23
C VAL A 94 -18.94 3.48 -1.42
N ASP A 95 -19.70 4.55 -1.65
CA ASP A 95 -21.09 4.42 -2.07
C ASP A 95 -21.15 4.14 -3.58
N GLU A 96 -21.66 2.97 -3.96
CA GLU A 96 -21.71 2.51 -5.34
C GLU A 96 -22.77 3.25 -6.20
N ILE A 97 -23.75 3.91 -5.56
CA ILE A 97 -24.82 4.66 -6.24
C ILE A 97 -24.30 6.02 -6.69
N LEU A 98 -23.37 6.59 -5.90
CA LEU A 98 -22.73 7.87 -6.18
C LEU A 98 -21.62 7.72 -7.22
N SER A 99 -21.28 8.82 -7.87
CA SER A 99 -20.08 8.93 -8.69
C SER A 99 -18.81 9.03 -7.82
N GLY A 100 -17.63 8.85 -8.42
CA GLY A 100 -16.36 9.04 -7.71
C GLY A 100 -16.23 10.42 -7.09
N ARG A 101 -16.60 11.47 -7.84
CA ARG A 101 -16.62 12.85 -7.37
C ARG A 101 -17.56 13.05 -6.19
N GLU A 102 -18.79 12.55 -6.28
CA GLU A 102 -19.79 12.70 -5.22
C GLU A 102 -19.35 12.00 -3.93
N ASN A 103 -18.69 10.83 -4.00
CA ASN A 103 -18.11 10.14 -2.85
C ASN A 103 -17.08 11.03 -2.13
N LEU A 104 -16.13 11.61 -2.87
CA LEU A 104 -15.10 12.50 -2.31
C LEU A 104 -15.71 13.76 -1.69
N VAL A 105 -16.65 14.41 -2.38
CA VAL A 105 -17.35 15.60 -1.89
C VAL A 105 -18.13 15.28 -0.61
N LEU A 106 -18.83 14.16 -0.57
CA LEU A 106 -19.59 13.72 0.60
C LEU A 106 -18.67 13.56 1.83
N VAL A 107 -17.55 12.85 1.66
CA VAL A 107 -16.60 12.66 2.77
C VAL A 107 -15.96 13.98 3.21
N ALA A 108 -15.62 14.85 2.26
CA ALA A 108 -15.07 16.17 2.57
C ALA A 108 -16.07 17.05 3.36
N GLN A 109 -17.36 16.96 3.04
CA GLN A 109 -18.43 17.64 3.79
C GLN A 109 -18.59 17.06 5.21
N LEU A 110 -18.59 15.73 5.34
CA LEU A 110 -18.67 15.05 6.64
C LEU A 110 -17.47 15.36 7.54
N ARG A 111 -16.29 15.58 6.95
CA ARG A 111 -15.08 16.01 7.65
C ARG A 111 -15.00 17.53 7.83
N HIS A 112 -16.02 18.28 7.46
CA HIS A 112 -16.09 19.76 7.54
C HIS A 112 -14.91 20.48 6.88
N VAL A 113 -14.38 19.89 5.79
CA VAL A 113 -13.24 20.47 5.08
C VAL A 113 -13.70 21.63 4.20
N ARG A 114 -12.90 22.69 4.13
CA ARG A 114 -13.19 23.84 3.27
C ARG A 114 -13.00 23.44 1.79
N TYR A 115 -13.87 23.93 0.92
CA TYR A 115 -13.82 23.71 -0.52
C TYR A 115 -13.86 22.24 -0.95
N PRO A 116 -14.91 21.47 -0.57
CA PRO A 116 -15.00 20.04 -0.85
C PRO A 116 -14.81 19.69 -2.32
N GLY A 117 -15.33 20.53 -3.23
CA GLY A 117 -15.20 20.32 -4.69
C GLY A 117 -13.76 20.38 -5.18
N THR A 118 -12.98 21.39 -4.74
CA THR A 118 -11.56 21.51 -5.11
C THR A 118 -10.74 20.33 -4.64
N ILE A 119 -10.95 19.89 -3.39
CA ILE A 119 -10.27 18.73 -2.84
C ILE A 119 -10.64 17.46 -3.59
N ALA A 120 -11.89 17.31 -3.99
CA ALA A 120 -12.32 16.18 -4.80
C ALA A 120 -11.62 16.15 -6.17
N GLU A 121 -11.48 17.30 -6.86
CA GLU A 121 -10.75 17.37 -8.12
C GLU A 121 -9.28 17.01 -7.96
N ASP A 122 -8.61 17.60 -6.96
CA ASP A 122 -7.18 17.34 -6.68
C ASP A 122 -6.93 15.83 -6.39
N LEU A 123 -7.82 15.20 -5.62
CA LEU A 123 -7.73 13.78 -5.31
C LEU A 123 -8.05 12.89 -6.52
N LEU A 124 -9.03 13.25 -7.35
CA LEU A 124 -9.33 12.52 -8.57
C LEU A 124 -8.16 12.54 -9.55
N ASP A 125 -7.50 13.68 -9.70
CA ASP A 125 -6.31 13.82 -10.55
C ASP A 125 -5.15 12.98 -10.00
N ARG A 126 -4.82 13.17 -8.72
CA ARG A 126 -3.74 12.45 -8.03
C ARG A 126 -3.87 10.92 -8.11
N PHE A 127 -5.09 10.41 -8.00
CA PHE A 127 -5.36 8.97 -8.05
C PHE A 127 -5.73 8.44 -9.44
N SER A 128 -5.55 9.26 -10.50
CA SER A 128 -5.85 8.91 -11.90
C SER A 128 -7.29 8.40 -12.07
N LEU A 129 -8.25 9.15 -11.50
CA LEU A 129 -9.69 8.87 -11.57
C LEU A 129 -10.48 9.98 -12.27
N THR A 130 -9.82 11.00 -12.82
CA THR A 130 -10.44 12.18 -13.46
C THR A 130 -11.41 11.80 -14.58
N ASP A 131 -11.00 10.89 -15.48
CA ASP A 131 -11.84 10.43 -16.61
C ASP A 131 -13.08 9.66 -16.17
N ALA A 132 -13.05 9.09 -14.97
CA ALA A 132 -14.15 8.34 -14.39
C ALA A 132 -14.96 9.14 -13.34
N ALA A 133 -14.57 10.37 -13.05
CA ALA A 133 -15.07 11.17 -11.93
C ALA A 133 -16.61 11.26 -11.87
N ALA A 134 -17.26 11.41 -13.02
CA ALA A 134 -18.71 11.54 -13.15
C ALA A 134 -19.46 10.20 -13.27
N ARG A 135 -18.74 9.08 -13.41
CA ARG A 135 -19.36 7.75 -13.52
C ARG A 135 -19.73 7.22 -12.14
N LYS A 136 -20.82 6.45 -12.07
CA LYS A 136 -21.19 5.74 -10.82
C LYS A 136 -20.12 4.74 -10.43
N VAL A 137 -19.81 4.66 -9.14
CA VAL A 137 -18.79 3.76 -8.58
C VAL A 137 -19.16 2.28 -8.81
N SER A 138 -20.44 1.93 -8.94
CA SER A 138 -20.87 0.59 -9.36
C SER A 138 -20.24 0.13 -10.69
N THR A 139 -19.82 1.07 -11.57
CA THR A 139 -19.16 0.78 -12.86
C THR A 139 -17.64 0.75 -12.79
N TYR A 140 -17.06 1.01 -11.62
CA TYR A 140 -15.61 1.01 -11.43
C TYR A 140 -15.04 -0.42 -11.35
N SER A 141 -13.80 -0.60 -11.83
CA SER A 141 -13.04 -1.82 -11.53
C SER A 141 -12.71 -1.92 -10.03
N GLY A 142 -12.30 -3.09 -9.56
CA GLY A 142 -11.84 -3.27 -8.18
C GLY A 142 -10.71 -2.31 -7.81
N GLY A 143 -9.71 -2.17 -8.69
CA GLY A 143 -8.60 -1.23 -8.51
C GLY A 143 -9.04 0.24 -8.46
N MET A 144 -9.98 0.65 -9.31
CA MET A 144 -10.54 2.00 -9.28
C MET A 144 -11.29 2.29 -7.97
N ARG A 145 -12.11 1.32 -7.48
CA ARG A 145 -12.79 1.47 -6.19
C ARG A 145 -11.78 1.59 -5.04
N ARG A 146 -10.71 0.78 -5.08
CA ARG A 146 -9.67 0.82 -4.05
C ARG A 146 -8.91 2.14 -4.05
N ARG A 147 -8.54 2.65 -5.23
CA ARG A 147 -7.90 3.97 -5.35
C ARG A 147 -8.81 5.10 -4.85
N LEU A 148 -10.09 5.05 -5.17
CA LEU A 148 -11.07 6.01 -4.65
C LEU A 148 -11.18 5.94 -3.12
N ASP A 149 -11.23 4.75 -2.52
CA ASP A 149 -11.29 4.54 -1.08
C ASP A 149 -10.04 5.09 -0.37
N ILE A 150 -8.84 4.86 -0.94
CA ILE A 150 -7.59 5.45 -0.45
C ILE A 150 -7.61 6.97 -0.61
N ALA A 151 -8.09 7.51 -1.74
CA ALA A 151 -8.23 8.96 -1.94
C ALA A 151 -9.16 9.59 -0.89
N MET A 152 -10.30 8.94 -0.60
CA MET A 152 -11.21 9.38 0.45
C MET A 152 -10.54 9.40 1.83
N SER A 153 -9.63 8.45 2.08
CA SER A 153 -8.89 8.37 3.35
C SER A 153 -7.94 9.54 3.61
N LEU A 154 -7.53 10.26 2.57
CA LEU A 154 -6.68 11.47 2.68
C LEU A 154 -7.45 12.71 3.09
N ILE A 155 -8.77 12.71 2.96
CA ILE A 155 -9.59 13.88 3.29
C ILE A 155 -9.47 14.17 4.78
N GLY A 156 -9.11 15.41 5.11
CA GLY A 156 -8.83 15.81 6.49
C GLY A 156 -7.35 15.74 6.89
N ASN A 157 -6.47 15.35 5.95
CA ASN A 157 -5.01 15.34 6.11
C ASN A 157 -4.52 14.52 7.33
N PRO A 158 -4.83 13.22 7.40
CA PRO A 158 -4.45 12.37 8.53
C PRO A 158 -2.93 12.22 8.62
N GLN A 159 -2.42 12.13 9.85
CA GLN A 159 -1.00 11.87 10.10
C GLN A 159 -0.63 10.39 9.86
N VAL A 160 -1.60 9.50 10.09
CA VAL A 160 -1.44 8.06 9.91
C VAL A 160 -2.61 7.49 9.12
N ILE A 161 -2.31 6.66 8.13
CA ILE A 161 -3.32 5.87 7.41
C ILE A 161 -3.08 4.39 7.69
N PHE A 162 -4.14 3.71 8.14
CA PHE A 162 -4.17 2.26 8.25
C PHE A 162 -4.82 1.66 7.01
N LEU A 163 -4.13 0.73 6.35
CA LEU A 163 -4.61 0.00 5.18
C LEU A 163 -4.69 -1.49 5.52
N ASP A 164 -5.89 -2.02 5.69
CA ASP A 164 -6.06 -3.45 5.99
C ASP A 164 -6.21 -4.23 4.68
N GLU A 165 -5.17 -5.00 4.31
CA GLU A 165 -5.06 -5.80 3.09
C GLU A 165 -5.43 -5.02 1.80
N PRO A 166 -4.69 -3.93 1.46
CA PRO A 166 -5.12 -2.97 0.43
C PRO A 166 -5.27 -3.55 -0.97
N THR A 167 -4.60 -4.63 -1.31
CA THR A 167 -4.66 -5.23 -2.66
C THR A 167 -5.31 -6.61 -2.71
N ALA A 168 -5.97 -7.03 -1.62
CA ALA A 168 -6.65 -8.31 -1.59
C ALA A 168 -7.74 -8.39 -2.68
N GLY A 169 -7.71 -9.48 -3.48
CA GLY A 169 -8.67 -9.72 -4.55
C GLY A 169 -8.50 -8.88 -5.81
N LEU A 170 -7.43 -8.08 -5.92
CA LEU A 170 -7.12 -7.31 -7.14
C LEU A 170 -6.26 -8.13 -8.10
N ASP A 171 -6.45 -7.88 -9.40
CA ASP A 171 -5.56 -8.38 -10.43
C ASP A 171 -4.16 -7.71 -10.35
N PRO A 172 -3.11 -8.28 -10.99
CA PRO A 172 -1.74 -7.77 -10.89
C PRO A 172 -1.59 -6.30 -11.33
N GLN A 173 -2.30 -5.88 -12.38
CA GLN A 173 -2.22 -4.51 -12.88
C GLN A 173 -2.81 -3.53 -11.86
N ALA A 174 -3.98 -3.83 -11.31
CA ALA A 174 -4.64 -3.02 -10.30
C ALA A 174 -3.80 -2.93 -9.00
N ARG A 175 -3.08 -4.01 -8.61
CA ARG A 175 -2.15 -3.98 -7.47
C ARG A 175 -1.03 -2.95 -7.66
N ILE A 176 -0.40 -2.92 -8.84
CA ILE A 176 0.68 -1.96 -9.15
C ILE A 176 0.17 -0.52 -9.04
N GLU A 177 -1.05 -0.25 -9.50
CA GLU A 177 -1.67 1.08 -9.40
C GLU A 177 -1.93 1.49 -7.94
N VAL A 178 -2.41 0.56 -7.11
CA VAL A 178 -2.61 0.79 -5.66
C VAL A 178 -1.26 0.99 -4.97
N TRP A 179 -0.24 0.19 -5.28
CA TRP A 179 1.10 0.35 -4.71
C TRP A 179 1.71 1.72 -5.02
N ARG A 180 1.54 2.21 -6.25
CA ARG A 180 1.99 3.56 -6.62
C ARG A 180 1.30 4.61 -5.76
N ALA A 181 -0.03 4.51 -5.62
CA ALA A 181 -0.79 5.41 -4.79
C ALA A 181 -0.32 5.40 -3.33
N VAL A 182 -0.05 4.22 -2.75
CA VAL A 182 0.45 4.09 -1.37
C VAL A 182 1.85 4.72 -1.20
N LYS A 183 2.76 4.53 -2.17
CA LYS A 183 4.09 5.19 -2.13
C LYS A 183 3.98 6.70 -2.14
N GLU A 184 3.13 7.26 -2.99
CA GLU A 184 2.88 8.70 -3.04
C GLU A 184 2.37 9.28 -1.72
N LEU A 185 1.62 8.52 -0.90
CA LEU A 185 1.21 8.97 0.43
C LEU A 185 2.41 9.24 1.35
N ALA A 186 3.35 8.31 1.39
CA ALA A 186 4.54 8.42 2.23
C ALA A 186 5.49 9.53 1.73
N GLU A 187 5.68 9.66 0.42
CA GLU A 187 6.45 10.73 -0.19
C GLU A 187 5.92 12.13 0.18
N HIS A 188 4.61 12.25 0.42
CA HIS A 188 3.99 13.48 0.92
C HIS A 188 3.96 13.60 2.45
N GLY A 189 4.68 12.71 3.15
CA GLY A 189 4.86 12.77 4.60
C GLY A 189 3.79 12.07 5.44
N THR A 190 2.80 11.41 4.83
CA THR A 190 1.81 10.61 5.55
C THR A 190 2.44 9.29 6.00
N THR A 191 2.27 8.94 7.27
CA THR A 191 2.70 7.63 7.77
C THR A 191 1.69 6.56 7.36
N VAL A 192 2.15 5.45 6.81
CA VAL A 192 1.28 4.35 6.39
C VAL A 192 1.61 3.09 7.19
N LEU A 193 0.61 2.49 7.82
CA LEU A 193 0.69 1.14 8.35
C LEU A 193 -0.25 0.26 7.54
N LEU A 194 0.31 -0.67 6.78
CA LEU A 194 -0.49 -1.63 6.02
C LEU A 194 -0.37 -3.04 6.62
N THR A 195 -1.44 -3.79 6.52
CA THR A 195 -1.42 -5.23 6.78
C THR A 195 -1.46 -5.98 5.47
N THR A 196 -0.74 -7.08 5.39
CA THR A 196 -0.76 -7.93 4.19
C THR A 196 -0.42 -9.38 4.52
N GLN A 197 -0.82 -10.29 3.64
CA GLN A 197 -0.35 -11.67 3.60
C GLN A 197 0.57 -11.92 2.38
N TYR A 198 0.71 -10.93 1.51
CA TYR A 198 1.50 -11.01 0.27
C TYR A 198 2.91 -10.49 0.51
N LEU A 199 3.91 -11.35 0.27
CA LEU A 199 5.32 -11.02 0.43
C LEU A 199 5.76 -9.94 -0.54
N ASP A 200 5.33 -10.04 -1.80
CA ASP A 200 5.61 -9.08 -2.86
C ASP A 200 5.11 -7.66 -2.52
N GLU A 201 3.96 -7.52 -1.89
CA GLU A 201 3.44 -6.23 -1.44
C GLU A 201 4.31 -5.61 -0.35
N ALA A 202 4.71 -6.41 0.66
CA ALA A 202 5.58 -5.93 1.72
C ALA A 202 6.97 -5.53 1.17
N GLU A 203 7.56 -6.33 0.27
CA GLU A 203 8.84 -6.05 -0.36
C GLU A 203 8.82 -4.79 -1.23
N GLN A 204 7.73 -4.57 -1.96
CA GLN A 204 7.61 -3.43 -2.86
C GLN A 204 7.30 -2.11 -2.17
N LEU A 205 6.61 -2.14 -1.04
CA LEU A 205 6.08 -0.93 -0.40
C LEU A 205 6.84 -0.51 0.85
N ALA A 206 7.24 -1.47 1.69
CA ALA A 206 7.57 -1.16 3.07
C ALA A 206 9.02 -0.71 3.25
N ASP A 207 9.21 0.36 4.01
CA ASP A 207 10.51 0.75 4.58
C ASP A 207 10.91 -0.21 5.69
N ARG A 208 9.92 -0.74 6.43
CA ARG A 208 10.12 -1.69 7.51
C ARG A 208 8.99 -2.71 7.56
N ILE A 209 9.34 -3.98 7.79
CA ILE A 209 8.43 -5.11 7.77
C ILE A 209 8.49 -5.80 9.14
N ALA A 210 7.32 -6.00 9.75
CA ALA A 210 7.18 -6.88 10.92
C ALA A 210 6.39 -8.12 10.53
N ILE A 211 6.94 -9.31 10.85
CA ILE A 211 6.26 -10.57 10.60
C ILE A 211 5.51 -10.99 11.86
N LEU A 212 4.17 -10.99 11.76
CA LEU A 212 3.27 -11.43 12.81
C LEU A 212 2.89 -12.90 12.60
N HIS A 213 3.25 -13.74 13.57
CA HIS A 213 2.92 -15.17 13.58
C HIS A 213 2.44 -15.59 14.96
N ASP A 214 1.35 -16.34 15.02
CA ASP A 214 0.73 -16.80 16.28
C ASP A 214 0.61 -15.72 17.37
N GLY A 215 0.22 -14.51 16.95
CA GLY A 215 0.01 -13.39 17.85
C GLY A 215 1.28 -12.71 18.36
N ARG A 216 2.46 -13.00 17.81
CA ARG A 216 3.75 -12.41 18.18
C ARG A 216 4.48 -11.86 16.97
N ILE A 217 5.22 -10.77 17.15
CA ILE A 217 6.20 -10.35 16.15
C ILE A 217 7.42 -11.27 16.28
N ILE A 218 7.68 -12.05 15.23
CA ILE A 218 8.84 -12.96 15.20
C ILE A 218 10.07 -12.30 14.59
N VAL A 219 9.86 -11.31 13.72
CA VAL A 219 10.94 -10.53 13.07
C VAL A 219 10.42 -9.12 12.79
N ASN A 220 11.28 -8.12 12.93
CA ASN A 220 11.00 -6.73 12.58
C ASN A 220 12.27 -6.06 12.07
N GLY A 221 12.29 -5.65 10.79
CA GLY A 221 13.45 -5.05 10.15
C GLY A 221 13.14 -4.47 8.79
N THR A 222 14.14 -3.84 8.17
CA THR A 222 14.12 -3.50 6.75
C THR A 222 14.22 -4.78 5.91
N LEU A 223 13.85 -4.72 4.63
CA LEU A 223 13.98 -5.86 3.73
C LEU A 223 15.42 -6.42 3.73
N THR A 224 16.43 -5.55 3.69
CA THR A 224 17.83 -5.92 3.73
C THR A 224 18.22 -6.62 5.04
N GLU A 225 17.76 -6.11 6.18
CA GLU A 225 17.99 -6.74 7.49
C GLU A 225 17.36 -8.14 7.55
N LEU A 226 16.14 -8.30 7.01
CA LEU A 226 15.44 -9.58 6.97
C LEU A 226 16.15 -10.61 6.06
N GLN A 227 16.62 -10.19 4.90
CA GLN A 227 17.36 -11.03 3.97
C GLN A 227 18.68 -11.55 4.58
N GLN A 228 19.34 -10.75 5.42
CA GLN A 228 20.59 -11.15 6.11
C GLN A 228 20.39 -12.23 7.19
N LEU A 229 19.16 -12.47 7.62
CA LEU A 229 18.86 -13.57 8.56
C LEU A 229 19.00 -14.95 7.91
N LEU A 230 18.99 -15.03 6.59
CA LEU A 230 19.20 -16.25 5.85
C LEU A 230 20.69 -16.41 5.50
N PRO A 231 21.23 -17.63 5.49
CA PRO A 231 22.57 -17.84 4.95
C PRO A 231 22.63 -17.37 3.50
N PRO A 232 23.79 -16.85 3.03
CA PRO A 232 23.92 -16.37 1.67
C PRO A 232 23.46 -17.46 0.71
N ALA A 233 22.58 -17.10 -0.22
CA ALA A 233 22.05 -18.01 -1.20
C ALA A 233 23.22 -18.63 -1.97
N LYS A 234 23.28 -19.97 -2.02
CA LYS A 234 24.17 -20.64 -2.97
C LYS A 234 23.73 -20.21 -4.37
N VAL A 235 24.64 -19.59 -5.12
CA VAL A 235 24.40 -19.28 -6.53
C VAL A 235 24.39 -20.62 -7.26
N GLU A 236 23.22 -21.23 -7.43
CA GLU A 236 23.03 -22.27 -8.42
C GLU A 236 22.79 -21.55 -9.76
N TYR A 237 23.74 -21.72 -10.68
CA TYR A 237 23.54 -21.37 -12.08
C TYR A 237 22.52 -22.35 -12.66
N VAL A 238 21.24 -22.03 -12.55
CA VAL A 238 20.20 -22.70 -13.32
C VAL A 238 20.25 -22.07 -14.71
N GLU A 239 20.76 -22.78 -15.70
CA GLU A 239 20.59 -22.45 -17.11
C GLU A 239 19.08 -22.36 -17.36
N LYS A 240 18.57 -21.13 -17.40
CA LYS A 240 17.14 -20.89 -17.65
C LYS A 240 16.92 -21.20 -19.13
N GLN A 241 16.37 -22.37 -19.42
CA GLN A 241 15.94 -22.67 -20.79
C GLN A 241 14.91 -21.60 -21.21
N PRO A 242 14.99 -21.10 -22.45
CA PRO A 242 14.04 -20.13 -22.95
C PRO A 242 12.62 -20.65 -22.77
N THR A 243 11.76 -19.84 -22.23
CA THR A 243 10.33 -20.18 -22.08
C THR A 243 9.64 -20.09 -23.44
N LEU A 244 8.48 -20.72 -23.58
CA LEU A 244 7.68 -20.59 -24.79
C LEU A 244 7.32 -19.12 -25.08
N GLU A 245 7.22 -18.29 -24.05
CA GLU A 245 7.01 -16.85 -24.13
C GLU A 245 8.23 -16.12 -24.71
N ASP A 246 9.44 -16.47 -24.27
CA ASP A 246 10.69 -15.93 -24.84
C ASP A 246 10.82 -16.29 -26.34
N VAL A 247 10.46 -17.54 -26.71
CA VAL A 247 10.45 -18.01 -28.11
C VAL A 247 9.39 -17.25 -28.92
N PHE A 248 8.20 -17.06 -28.37
CA PHE A 248 7.12 -16.33 -29.03
C PHE A 248 7.49 -14.87 -29.27
N LEU A 249 8.06 -14.19 -28.27
CA LEU A 249 8.51 -12.80 -28.39
C LEU A 249 9.67 -12.66 -29.39
N ALA A 250 10.59 -13.63 -29.46
CA ALA A 250 11.66 -13.63 -30.45
C ALA A 250 11.16 -13.81 -31.88
N ILE A 251 10.11 -14.62 -32.09
CA ILE A 251 9.55 -14.87 -33.41
C ILE A 251 8.60 -13.75 -33.87
N VAL A 252 7.74 -13.25 -32.99
CA VAL A 252 6.72 -12.25 -33.33
C VAL A 252 7.27 -10.81 -33.22
N GLY A 253 8.29 -10.58 -32.38
CA GLY A 253 8.92 -9.28 -32.24
C GLY A 253 9.83 -8.87 -33.42
N ASP A 254 10.30 -9.83 -34.22
CA ASP A 254 11.19 -9.57 -35.37
C ASP A 254 10.42 -9.22 -36.67
N ASP A 255 9.11 -9.51 -36.74
CA ASP A 255 8.26 -9.18 -37.89
C ASP A 255 7.83 -7.69 -37.96
N GLY A 256 8.31 -6.84 -37.05
CA GLY A 256 7.94 -5.43 -36.96
C GLY A 256 8.92 -4.41 -37.60
N LEU A 257 10.07 -4.81 -38.11
CA LEU A 257 11.11 -3.86 -38.55
C LEU A 257 11.58 -4.00 -40.03
N ASP A 258 10.99 -4.90 -40.84
CA ASP A 258 11.33 -4.99 -42.27
C ASP A 258 10.11 -4.60 -43.15
N GLY A 259 9.86 -3.34 -43.21
CA GLY A 259 8.88 -2.72 -44.11
C GLY A 259 9.31 -1.32 -44.52
N ASP A 260 10.44 -1.18 -45.19
CA ASP A 260 10.60 -0.19 -46.30
C ASP A 260 12.09 -0.09 -46.73
N ALA A 261 12.47 -0.78 -47.77
CA ALA A 261 13.55 -0.38 -48.69
C ALA A 261 13.60 -1.33 -49.91
N ARG A 262 12.58 -1.24 -50.76
CA ARG A 262 12.80 -1.64 -52.18
C ARG A 262 13.38 -0.42 -52.90
N SER A 263 14.69 -0.47 -53.19
CA SER A 263 15.31 0.32 -54.25
C SER A 263 16.26 -0.56 -55.03
N ASP A 264 15.85 -0.79 -56.20
CA ASP A 264 16.39 -1.23 -57.48
C ASP A 264 17.90 -1.54 -57.59
N PRO A 265 18.29 -2.70 -58.14
CA PRO A 265 19.67 -2.97 -58.58
C PRO A 265 19.77 -2.81 -60.08
N ALA A 266 20.27 -1.67 -60.59
CA ALA A 266 20.79 -1.59 -61.95
C ALA A 266 21.94 -0.59 -62.06
N SER A 267 23.01 -1.12 -62.68
CA SER A 267 24.18 -0.43 -63.27
C SER A 267 25.35 -0.12 -62.29
N ALA A 268 26.47 -0.71 -62.40
CA ALA A 268 27.46 -0.53 -63.43
C ALA A 268 28.67 -1.44 -63.23
N ARG A 269 29.02 -2.00 -64.31
CA ARG A 269 30.25 -2.70 -64.66
C ARG A 269 31.50 -1.84 -64.44
N THR A 270 32.62 -2.58 -64.20
CA THR A 270 33.98 -2.37 -64.80
C THR A 270 34.83 -1.27 -64.15
N THR A 271 36.03 -1.56 -63.61
CA THR A 271 37.31 -1.80 -64.27
C THR A 271 38.40 -1.95 -63.20
N LYS A 272 39.24 -2.97 -63.40
CA LYS A 272 40.68 -3.08 -63.24
C LYS A 272 41.44 -1.89 -62.61
N GLU A 273 42.27 -2.14 -61.63
CA GLU A 273 43.67 -2.52 -61.56
C GLU A 273 44.08 -2.85 -60.14
#